data_a9d40b4088e67ce97c45c797808fb213
#
_entry.id   a9d40b4088e67ce97c45c797808fb213
#
_cell.length_a   1.000
_cell.length_b   1.000
_cell.length_c   1.000
_cell.angle_alpha   90.00
_cell.angle_beta   90.00
_cell.angle_gamma   90.00
#
_symmetry.space_group_name_H-M   'P 1'
#
loop_
_entity.id
_entity.type
_entity.pdbx_description
1 polymer ?
#
loop_
_entity_poly.entity_id
_entity_poly.type
_entity_poly.pdbx_seq_one_letter_code
_entity_poly.pdbx_strand_id
1 'polypeptide(L)'
;MTTVIVSWAWVEVVVDVRVGFIGLGIMGRPMASNLRRSGTPLSVWNRSPEAVEALVALGATAQPSPAAVLASSDVVFLMLAHEAAIDAVLERATDAFDAMVSGRTVVHLGTTSPGYSAGLGRDVEAAGGDYVEAPVSGSRIPAERGELVALVAGREAVLDRVEPLLAPMCREVLRCGAVPAGTGTKLAVNLYLCTMVAGLAEAYHLADRLGLDLELFRRALDSGPMASAVSCVKLAKLVAGDFEPQAAVKDVHTNTRLIADAARGVGAASPLLDATRELFRATEAAGLGGLDMAAVVSALEQRDTDPSATAPAVPSPTTRHTPSVGAEA
;
A
#
# COMPACT_ATOMS: atom_id res chain seq x y z
N MET A 1 -28.47 9.03 -1.13
CA MET A 1 -28.77 8.65 0.25
C MET A 1 -28.10 7.32 0.48
N THR A 2 -27.01 7.33 1.23
CA THR A 2 -26.29 6.09 1.59
C THR A 2 -26.88 5.60 2.89
N THR A 3 -27.71 4.55 2.82
CA THR A 3 -28.40 3.97 3.98
C THR A 3 -27.46 2.96 4.63
N VAL A 4 -26.97 3.25 5.81
CA VAL A 4 -26.30 2.27 6.67
C VAL A 4 -27.40 1.59 7.49
N ILE A 5 -27.70 0.32 7.19
CA ILE A 5 -28.68 -0.46 7.96
C ILE A 5 -27.96 -1.08 9.16
N VAL A 6 -28.20 -0.54 10.35
CA VAL A 6 -27.84 -1.21 11.61
C VAL A 6 -29.10 -1.90 12.13
N SER A 7 -29.17 -3.22 11.98
CA SER A 7 -30.30 -4.03 12.41
C SER A 7 -30.23 -4.31 13.92
N TRP A 8 -30.95 -3.54 14.71
CA TRP A 8 -31.44 -3.95 16.02
C TRP A 8 -32.98 -3.87 15.96
N ALA A 9 -33.63 -5.02 16.12
CA ALA A 9 -35.06 -5.25 16.15
C ALA A 9 -35.97 -3.98 15.94
N TRP A 10 -36.46 -3.78 14.70
CA TRP A 10 -37.60 -2.90 14.35
C TRP A 10 -37.40 -1.37 14.27
N VAL A 11 -36.16 -0.85 14.23
CA VAL A 11 -35.92 0.55 13.86
C VAL A 11 -34.82 0.59 12.78
N GLU A 12 -35.20 0.84 11.53
CA GLU A 12 -34.23 1.28 10.50
C GLU A 12 -33.83 2.73 10.80
N VAL A 13 -32.74 2.94 11.45
CA VAL A 13 -32.13 4.27 11.57
C VAL A 13 -31.36 4.54 10.29
N VAL A 14 -31.98 5.26 9.38
CA VAL A 14 -31.30 5.83 8.21
C VAL A 14 -30.37 6.94 8.72
N VAL A 15 -29.11 6.64 8.94
CA VAL A 15 -28.11 7.66 9.23
C VAL A 15 -27.57 8.14 7.88
N ASP A 16 -27.88 9.38 7.53
CA ASP A 16 -27.32 10.04 6.36
C ASP A 16 -25.88 10.47 6.65
N VAL A 17 -24.93 9.55 6.43
CA VAL A 17 -23.50 9.77 6.68
C VAL A 17 -22.90 10.59 5.55
N ARG A 18 -22.41 11.77 5.85
CA ARG A 18 -21.68 12.63 4.90
C ARG A 18 -20.25 12.15 4.76
N VAL A 19 -19.84 11.87 3.52
CA VAL A 19 -18.54 11.25 3.25
C VAL A 19 -17.63 12.21 2.49
N GLY A 20 -16.39 12.32 2.95
CA GLY A 20 -15.31 13.04 2.31
C GLY A 20 -14.24 12.11 1.75
N PHE A 21 -13.57 12.51 0.67
CA PHE A 21 -12.44 11.79 0.12
C PHE A 21 -11.33 12.77 -0.30
N ILE A 22 -10.15 12.60 0.28
CA ILE A 22 -8.98 13.44 0.05
C ILE A 22 -7.86 12.61 -0.55
N GLY A 23 -7.35 13.06 -1.73
CA GLY A 23 -6.29 12.37 -2.46
C GLY A 23 -6.85 11.48 -3.57
N LEU A 24 -6.89 12.02 -4.81
CA LEU A 24 -7.43 11.40 -6.00
C LEU A 24 -6.33 11.00 -6.99
N GLY A 25 -5.24 10.42 -6.47
CA GLY A 25 -4.16 9.84 -7.28
C GLY A 25 -4.57 8.52 -7.96
N ILE A 26 -3.55 7.73 -8.37
CA ILE A 26 -3.72 6.46 -9.10
C ILE A 26 -4.71 5.51 -8.38
N MET A 27 -4.63 5.43 -7.06
CA MET A 27 -5.51 4.58 -6.24
C MET A 27 -6.78 5.30 -5.79
N GLY A 28 -6.65 6.55 -5.33
CA GLY A 28 -7.78 7.26 -4.72
C GLY A 28 -8.89 7.61 -5.70
N ARG A 29 -8.57 7.96 -6.95
CA ARG A 29 -9.57 8.30 -7.96
C ARG A 29 -10.53 7.13 -8.27
N PRO A 30 -10.07 5.91 -8.60
CA PRO A 30 -10.97 4.78 -8.81
C PRO A 30 -11.77 4.41 -7.56
N MET A 31 -11.17 4.47 -6.37
CA MET A 31 -11.85 4.20 -5.10
C MET A 31 -13.00 5.20 -4.86
N ALA A 32 -12.71 6.50 -4.94
CA ALA A 32 -13.72 7.55 -4.81
C ALA A 32 -14.83 7.44 -5.89
N SER A 33 -14.46 7.05 -7.12
CA SER A 33 -15.41 6.81 -8.21
C SER A 33 -16.38 5.68 -7.89
N ASN A 34 -15.89 4.55 -7.35
CA ASN A 34 -16.73 3.43 -6.97
C ASN A 34 -17.65 3.80 -5.81
N LEU A 35 -17.14 4.50 -4.81
CA LEU A 35 -17.93 5.02 -3.69
C LEU A 35 -19.02 5.98 -4.19
N ARG A 36 -18.72 6.86 -5.14
CA ARG A 36 -19.74 7.76 -5.72
C ARG A 36 -20.78 7.01 -6.56
N ARG A 37 -20.35 6.01 -7.36
CA ARG A 37 -21.27 5.18 -8.19
C ARG A 37 -22.20 4.32 -7.35
N SER A 38 -21.83 3.94 -6.13
CA SER A 38 -22.73 3.23 -5.19
C SER A 38 -23.85 4.12 -4.63
N GLY A 39 -23.89 5.41 -5.02
CA GLY A 39 -24.91 6.35 -4.58
C GLY A 39 -24.50 7.21 -3.37
N THR A 40 -23.29 7.02 -2.83
CA THR A 40 -22.82 7.80 -1.67
C THR A 40 -22.63 9.28 -2.05
N PRO A 41 -23.28 10.24 -1.36
CA PRO A 41 -22.94 11.65 -1.49
C PRO A 41 -21.50 11.87 -1.06
N LEU A 42 -20.69 12.48 -1.94
CA LEU A 42 -19.25 12.52 -1.75
C LEU A 42 -18.70 13.93 -1.93
N SER A 43 -18.05 14.48 -0.90
CA SER A 43 -17.22 15.68 -0.96
C SER A 43 -15.79 15.29 -1.28
N VAL A 44 -15.15 15.95 -2.26
CA VAL A 44 -13.81 15.57 -2.73
C VAL A 44 -12.86 16.75 -2.78
N TRP A 45 -11.58 16.44 -2.51
CA TRP A 45 -10.50 17.38 -2.74
C TRP A 45 -9.23 16.66 -3.20
N ASN A 46 -8.50 17.30 -4.09
CA ASN A 46 -7.17 16.88 -4.50
C ASN A 46 -6.33 18.12 -4.83
N ARG A 47 -5.01 18.00 -4.68
CA ARG A 47 -4.08 19.09 -5.00
C ARG A 47 -4.12 19.49 -6.47
N SER A 48 -4.24 18.53 -7.38
CA SER A 48 -4.39 18.74 -8.83
C SER A 48 -5.87 18.70 -9.20
N PRO A 49 -6.40 19.72 -9.92
CA PRO A 49 -7.83 19.86 -10.18
C PRO A 49 -8.40 18.84 -11.16
N GLU A 50 -7.60 18.31 -12.10
CA GLU A 50 -8.07 17.42 -13.17
C GLU A 50 -8.72 16.13 -12.61
N ALA A 51 -8.17 15.62 -11.49
CA ALA A 51 -8.73 14.45 -10.83
C ALA A 51 -10.08 14.74 -10.16
N VAL A 52 -10.28 15.97 -9.69
CA VAL A 52 -11.53 16.44 -9.08
C VAL A 52 -12.63 16.56 -10.13
N GLU A 53 -12.34 17.10 -11.31
CA GLU A 53 -13.29 17.26 -12.41
C GLU A 53 -13.94 15.94 -12.80
N ALA A 54 -13.15 14.85 -12.86
CA ALA A 54 -13.65 13.51 -13.17
C ALA A 54 -14.66 13.01 -12.12
N LEU A 55 -14.48 13.34 -10.85
CA LEU A 55 -15.43 12.99 -9.78
C LEU A 55 -16.66 13.88 -9.79
N VAL A 56 -16.51 15.18 -10.11
CA VAL A 56 -17.63 16.11 -10.27
C VAL A 56 -18.55 15.67 -11.40
N ALA A 57 -17.99 15.19 -12.53
CA ALA A 57 -18.75 14.61 -13.62
C ALA A 57 -19.57 13.37 -13.21
N LEU A 58 -19.15 12.65 -12.14
CA LEU A 58 -19.91 11.57 -11.52
C LEU A 58 -20.91 12.07 -10.45
N GLY A 59 -20.99 13.38 -10.20
CA GLY A 59 -21.88 14.00 -9.24
C GLY A 59 -21.28 14.13 -7.82
N ALA A 60 -19.97 14.08 -7.64
CA ALA A 60 -19.32 14.47 -6.38
C ALA A 60 -19.28 15.99 -6.23
N THR A 61 -19.19 16.48 -5.00
CA THR A 61 -19.04 17.91 -4.68
C THR A 61 -17.57 18.24 -4.49
N ALA A 62 -17.02 19.10 -5.36
CA ALA A 62 -15.67 19.62 -5.19
C ALA A 62 -15.62 20.59 -4.00
N GLN A 63 -14.60 20.45 -3.17
CA GLN A 63 -14.34 21.36 -2.06
C GLN A 63 -13.09 22.19 -2.33
N PRO A 64 -13.01 23.45 -1.85
CA PRO A 64 -11.89 24.33 -2.12
C PRO A 64 -10.62 23.96 -1.34
N SER A 65 -10.74 23.20 -0.26
CA SER A 65 -9.62 22.83 0.61
C SER A 65 -9.89 21.51 1.35
N PRO A 66 -8.85 20.85 1.91
CA PRO A 66 -9.02 19.72 2.81
C PRO A 66 -9.90 20.06 4.02
N ALA A 67 -9.70 21.23 4.61
CA ALA A 67 -10.51 21.69 5.75
C ALA A 67 -12.00 21.77 5.40
N ALA A 68 -12.34 22.19 4.19
CA ALA A 68 -13.73 22.24 3.71
C ALA A 68 -14.33 20.83 3.52
N VAL A 69 -13.52 19.83 3.10
CA VAL A 69 -13.96 18.42 3.06
C VAL A 69 -14.26 17.93 4.46
N LEU A 70 -13.34 18.14 5.41
CA LEU A 70 -13.52 17.73 6.81
C LEU A 70 -14.75 18.41 7.43
N ALA A 71 -14.94 19.71 7.22
CA ALA A 71 -16.08 20.46 7.74
C ALA A 71 -17.45 19.98 7.20
N SER A 72 -17.48 19.45 5.97
CA SER A 72 -18.70 18.98 5.31
C SER A 72 -18.97 17.48 5.48
N SER A 73 -18.12 16.74 6.21
CA SER A 73 -18.17 15.28 6.26
C SER A 73 -18.09 14.75 7.69
N ASP A 74 -18.73 13.61 7.92
CA ASP A 74 -18.67 12.85 9.17
C ASP A 74 -17.58 11.79 9.14
N VAL A 75 -17.35 11.20 7.94
CA VAL A 75 -16.28 10.22 7.66
C VAL A 75 -15.42 10.73 6.51
N VAL A 76 -14.12 10.81 6.70
CA VAL A 76 -13.18 11.29 5.67
C VAL A 76 -12.13 10.24 5.36
N PHE A 77 -12.09 9.81 4.11
CA PHE A 77 -11.09 8.91 3.58
C PHE A 77 -9.86 9.68 3.10
N LEU A 78 -8.68 9.25 3.54
CA LEU A 78 -7.39 9.80 3.14
C LEU A 78 -6.61 8.79 2.31
N MET A 79 -6.37 9.07 1.01
CA MET A 79 -5.51 8.27 0.15
C MET A 79 -4.35 9.12 -0.35
N LEU A 80 -3.35 9.30 0.51
CA LEU A 80 -2.21 10.20 0.31
C LEU A 80 -0.90 9.41 0.25
N ALA A 81 0.10 9.99 -0.42
CA ALA A 81 1.31 9.28 -0.81
C ALA A 81 2.28 9.02 0.35
N HIS A 82 2.31 9.86 1.38
CA HIS A 82 3.27 9.79 2.49
C HIS A 82 2.81 10.61 3.70
N GLU A 83 3.44 10.36 4.84
CA GLU A 83 3.15 10.93 6.15
C GLU A 83 3.08 12.46 6.14
N ALA A 84 4.07 13.13 5.54
CA ALA A 84 4.08 14.60 5.46
C ALA A 84 2.90 15.18 4.64
N ALA A 85 2.37 14.44 3.67
CA ALA A 85 1.18 14.88 2.94
C ALA A 85 -0.09 14.76 3.81
N ILE A 86 -0.15 13.76 4.68
CA ILE A 86 -1.24 13.58 5.64
C ILE A 86 -1.19 14.71 6.67
N ASP A 87 -0.01 14.95 7.26
CA ASP A 87 0.18 16.02 8.24
C ASP A 87 -0.18 17.40 7.67
N ALA A 88 0.23 17.68 6.43
CA ALA A 88 -0.09 18.94 5.76
C ALA A 88 -1.59 19.11 5.48
N VAL A 89 -2.27 18.03 5.07
CA VAL A 89 -3.71 18.03 4.76
C VAL A 89 -4.56 18.18 6.03
N LEU A 90 -4.12 17.58 7.13
CA LEU A 90 -4.78 17.67 8.43
C LEU A 90 -4.31 18.88 9.27
N GLU A 91 -3.34 19.64 8.77
CA GLU A 91 -2.71 20.74 9.53
C GLU A 91 -2.21 20.30 10.92
N ARG A 92 -1.70 19.06 11.03
CA ARG A 92 -1.41 18.36 12.29
C ARG A 92 -0.44 19.12 13.22
N ALA A 93 0.42 19.95 12.68
CA ALA A 93 1.38 20.76 13.46
C ALA A 93 0.84 22.15 13.84
N THR A 94 -0.46 22.41 13.70
CA THR A 94 -1.07 23.70 13.95
C THR A 94 -2.25 23.62 14.93
N ASP A 95 -2.67 24.75 15.48
CA ASP A 95 -3.85 24.84 16.36
C ASP A 95 -5.18 24.51 15.63
N ALA A 96 -5.18 24.40 14.32
CA ALA A 96 -6.37 24.07 13.53
C ALA A 96 -6.68 22.56 13.55
N PHE A 97 -5.70 21.69 13.84
CA PHE A 97 -5.84 20.24 13.78
C PHE A 97 -7.05 19.73 14.57
N ASP A 98 -7.15 20.14 15.85
CA ASP A 98 -8.21 19.68 16.74
C ASP A 98 -9.60 20.02 16.18
N ALA A 99 -9.79 21.23 15.68
CA ALA A 99 -11.05 21.66 15.10
C ALA A 99 -11.37 20.92 13.79
N MET A 100 -10.33 20.51 13.04
CA MET A 100 -10.50 19.77 11.78
C MET A 100 -10.95 18.33 12.01
N VAL A 101 -10.47 17.65 13.05
CA VAL A 101 -10.73 16.22 13.25
C VAL A 101 -11.79 15.93 14.32
N SER A 102 -12.07 16.87 15.21
CA SER A 102 -13.05 16.71 16.29
C SER A 102 -14.43 16.32 15.78
N GLY A 103 -15.00 15.26 16.35
CA GLY A 103 -16.30 14.72 16.00
C GLY A 103 -16.37 14.04 14.63
N ARG A 104 -15.21 13.79 13.99
CA ARG A 104 -15.12 13.13 12.68
C ARG A 104 -14.39 11.80 12.75
N THR A 105 -14.67 10.92 11.80
CA THR A 105 -13.91 9.69 11.61
C THR A 105 -12.93 9.88 10.46
N VAL A 106 -11.64 9.83 10.78
CA VAL A 106 -10.54 9.85 9.79
C VAL A 106 -10.18 8.42 9.43
N VAL A 107 -10.35 8.04 8.16
CA VAL A 107 -10.04 6.71 7.63
C VAL A 107 -8.81 6.80 6.73
N HIS A 108 -7.69 6.22 7.18
CA HIS A 108 -6.42 6.26 6.47
C HIS A 108 -6.25 5.02 5.59
N LEU A 109 -6.31 5.22 4.26
CA LEU A 109 -6.22 4.16 3.24
C LEU A 109 -4.80 3.89 2.74
N GLY A 110 -3.86 4.80 3.03
CA GLY A 110 -2.48 4.72 2.58
C GLY A 110 -1.62 3.76 3.40
N THR A 111 -0.36 3.63 3.01
CA THR A 111 0.63 2.85 3.74
C THR A 111 1.69 3.78 4.33
N THR A 112 1.83 3.77 5.65
CA THR A 112 2.78 4.57 6.42
C THR A 112 3.55 3.66 7.38
N SER A 113 4.41 4.25 8.23
CA SER A 113 5.00 3.47 9.32
C SER A 113 3.96 3.18 10.42
N PRO A 114 4.04 2.02 11.10
CA PRO A 114 3.16 1.70 12.23
C PRO A 114 3.25 2.75 13.36
N GLY A 115 4.45 3.27 13.59
CA GLY A 115 4.68 4.31 14.60
C GLY A 115 3.96 5.62 14.27
N TYR A 116 4.00 6.03 12.98
CA TYR A 116 3.28 7.21 12.52
C TYR A 116 1.76 7.03 12.66
N SER A 117 1.23 5.89 12.18
CA SER A 117 -0.20 5.61 12.25
C SER A 117 -0.72 5.59 13.69
N ALA A 118 0.02 4.94 14.60
CA ALA A 118 -0.31 4.95 16.03
C ALA A 118 -0.24 6.37 16.63
N GLY A 119 0.71 7.20 16.19
CA GLY A 119 0.82 8.60 16.61
C GLY A 119 -0.36 9.42 16.13
N LEU A 120 -0.70 9.33 14.84
CA LEU A 120 -1.83 10.03 14.25
C LEU A 120 -3.16 9.62 14.91
N GLY A 121 -3.35 8.33 15.15
CA GLY A 121 -4.54 7.81 15.83
C GLY A 121 -4.72 8.41 17.22
N ARG A 122 -3.65 8.45 18.03
CA ARG A 122 -3.69 9.09 19.37
C ARG A 122 -4.03 10.58 19.30
N ASP A 123 -3.46 11.30 18.33
CA ASP A 123 -3.69 12.75 18.22
C ASP A 123 -5.14 13.03 17.78
N VAL A 124 -5.68 12.26 16.81
CA VAL A 124 -7.09 12.37 16.39
C VAL A 124 -8.04 12.05 17.54
N GLU A 125 -7.77 10.99 18.31
CA GLU A 125 -8.60 10.60 19.45
C GLU A 125 -8.52 11.64 20.59
N ALA A 126 -7.34 12.19 20.86
CA ALA A 126 -7.16 13.26 21.85
C ALA A 126 -7.92 14.54 21.49
N ALA A 127 -8.05 14.83 20.18
CA ALA A 127 -8.86 15.94 19.66
C ALA A 127 -10.37 15.63 19.59
N GLY A 128 -10.81 14.45 20.06
CA GLY A 128 -12.22 14.04 20.07
C GLY A 128 -12.74 13.52 18.74
N GLY A 129 -11.88 13.09 17.86
CA GLY A 129 -12.21 12.36 16.63
C GLY A 129 -12.09 10.84 16.77
N ASP A 130 -12.44 10.12 15.71
CA ASP A 130 -12.22 8.69 15.54
C ASP A 130 -11.16 8.43 14.47
N TYR A 131 -10.28 7.45 14.70
CA TYR A 131 -9.28 7.06 13.71
C TYR A 131 -9.42 5.59 13.33
N VAL A 132 -9.34 5.31 12.02
CA VAL A 132 -9.34 3.97 11.45
C VAL A 132 -8.19 3.83 10.46
N GLU A 133 -7.35 2.83 10.65
CA GLU A 133 -6.50 2.31 9.59
C GLU A 133 -7.34 1.46 8.64
N ALA A 134 -7.17 1.68 7.36
CA ALA A 134 -7.75 0.83 6.33
C ALA A 134 -6.81 0.71 5.10
N PRO A 135 -5.50 0.45 5.30
CA PRO A 135 -4.61 0.28 4.16
C PRO A 135 -5.13 -0.84 3.26
N VAL A 136 -5.08 -0.59 1.94
CA VAL A 136 -5.64 -1.50 0.95
C VAL A 136 -4.58 -2.36 0.28
N SER A 137 -4.92 -3.59 -0.02
CA SER A 137 -4.14 -4.52 -0.83
C SER A 137 -4.78 -4.67 -2.21
N GLY A 138 -3.96 -4.49 -3.24
CA GLY A 138 -4.34 -4.41 -4.65
C GLY A 138 -3.68 -3.21 -5.31
N SER A 139 -3.72 -3.19 -6.65
CA SER A 139 -3.20 -2.12 -7.48
C SER A 139 -4.33 -1.37 -8.20
N ARG A 140 -4.00 -0.53 -9.19
CA ARG A 140 -4.97 0.27 -9.94
C ARG A 140 -6.15 -0.54 -10.48
N ILE A 141 -5.91 -1.68 -11.13
CA ILE A 141 -6.99 -2.47 -11.76
C ILE A 141 -7.97 -3.04 -10.73
N PRO A 142 -7.54 -3.71 -9.64
CA PRO A 142 -8.44 -4.05 -8.55
C PRO A 142 -9.17 -2.85 -7.93
N ALA A 143 -8.53 -1.68 -7.83
CA ALA A 143 -9.19 -0.47 -7.33
C ALA A 143 -10.32 0.00 -8.27
N GLU A 144 -10.11 -0.05 -9.59
CA GLU A 144 -11.11 0.29 -10.61
C GLU A 144 -12.34 -0.64 -10.54
N ARG A 145 -12.12 -1.92 -10.19
CA ARG A 145 -13.15 -2.96 -10.12
C ARG A 145 -13.87 -3.06 -8.76
N GLY A 146 -13.40 -2.34 -7.73
CA GLY A 146 -13.92 -2.51 -6.37
C GLY A 146 -13.47 -3.82 -5.71
N GLU A 147 -12.36 -4.39 -6.15
CA GLU A 147 -11.85 -5.71 -5.75
C GLU A 147 -10.66 -5.61 -4.78
N LEU A 148 -10.47 -4.47 -4.11
CA LEU A 148 -9.42 -4.33 -3.10
C LEU A 148 -9.70 -5.19 -1.87
N VAL A 149 -8.67 -5.45 -1.08
CA VAL A 149 -8.79 -6.00 0.27
C VAL A 149 -8.36 -4.91 1.24
N ALA A 150 -9.26 -4.47 2.12
CA ALA A 150 -8.95 -3.51 3.18
C ALA A 150 -8.52 -4.24 4.47
N LEU A 151 -7.46 -3.74 5.10
CA LEU A 151 -6.93 -4.25 6.36
C LEU A 151 -7.25 -3.23 7.46
N VAL A 152 -8.42 -3.38 8.10
CA VAL A 152 -8.92 -2.35 9.01
C VAL A 152 -8.47 -2.57 10.45
N ALA A 153 -8.08 -1.49 11.11
CA ALA A 153 -7.79 -1.48 12.55
C ALA A 153 -8.34 -0.21 13.20
N GLY A 154 -8.91 -0.37 14.38
CA GLY A 154 -9.54 0.71 15.12
C GLY A 154 -10.51 0.18 16.18
N ARG A 155 -11.29 1.07 16.78
CA ARG A 155 -12.33 0.68 17.74
C ARG A 155 -13.49 -0.01 17.03
N GLU A 156 -13.97 -1.15 17.55
CA GLU A 156 -15.00 -1.99 16.92
C GLU A 156 -16.25 -1.18 16.52
N ALA A 157 -16.80 -0.35 17.41
CA ALA A 157 -17.98 0.47 17.13
C ALA A 157 -17.76 1.49 16.00
N VAL A 158 -16.49 1.89 15.73
CA VAL A 158 -16.14 2.77 14.61
C VAL A 158 -16.01 1.95 13.34
N LEU A 159 -15.40 0.75 13.42
CA LEU A 159 -15.30 -0.17 12.30
C LEU A 159 -16.67 -0.55 11.76
N ASP A 160 -17.66 -0.83 12.63
CA ASP A 160 -19.04 -1.15 12.23
C ASP A 160 -19.67 -0.04 11.36
N ARG A 161 -19.30 1.23 11.58
CA ARG A 161 -19.79 2.37 10.79
C ARG A 161 -19.01 2.57 9.49
N VAL A 162 -17.74 2.21 9.46
CA VAL A 162 -16.84 2.45 8.31
C VAL A 162 -16.91 1.32 7.27
N GLU A 163 -17.04 0.06 7.69
CA GLU A 163 -17.04 -1.10 6.79
C GLU A 163 -18.07 -1.03 5.65
N PRO A 164 -19.33 -0.62 5.88
CA PRO A 164 -20.30 -0.47 4.79
C PRO A 164 -19.86 0.54 3.72
N LEU A 165 -19.07 1.57 4.10
CA LEU A 165 -18.53 2.57 3.19
C LEU A 165 -17.32 2.03 2.39
N LEU A 166 -16.63 0.99 2.87
CA LEU A 166 -15.55 0.32 2.16
C LEU A 166 -16.06 -0.70 1.12
N ALA A 167 -17.25 -1.23 1.29
CA ALA A 167 -17.81 -2.27 0.42
C ALA A 167 -17.83 -1.94 -1.09
N PRO A 168 -18.11 -0.69 -1.54
CA PRO A 168 -18.01 -0.36 -2.96
C PRO A 168 -16.59 -0.37 -3.53
N MET A 169 -15.57 -0.30 -2.67
CA MET A 169 -14.15 -0.22 -3.05
C MET A 169 -13.41 -1.55 -2.86
N CYS A 170 -13.96 -2.45 -2.02
CA CYS A 170 -13.29 -3.65 -1.55
C CYS A 170 -14.18 -4.88 -1.70
N ARG A 171 -13.60 -5.98 -2.18
CA ARG A 171 -14.25 -7.29 -2.17
C ARG A 171 -14.25 -7.92 -0.78
N GLU A 172 -13.33 -7.47 0.08
CA GLU A 172 -13.14 -8.03 1.42
C GLU A 172 -12.59 -6.97 2.38
N VAL A 173 -13.08 -6.97 3.61
CA VAL A 173 -12.61 -6.12 4.71
C VAL A 173 -12.20 -7.03 5.85
N LEU A 174 -10.92 -6.97 6.25
CA LEU A 174 -10.33 -7.81 7.29
C LEU A 174 -10.02 -6.97 8.53
N ARG A 175 -10.65 -7.29 9.66
CA ARG A 175 -10.36 -6.64 10.95
C ARG A 175 -9.05 -7.16 11.51
N CYS A 176 -8.06 -6.28 11.64
CA CYS A 176 -6.73 -6.59 12.14
C CYS A 176 -6.57 -6.35 13.66
N GLY A 177 -7.57 -5.76 14.30
CA GLY A 177 -7.55 -5.42 15.73
C GLY A 177 -7.31 -3.93 15.99
N ALA A 178 -6.54 -3.61 17.03
CA ALA A 178 -6.24 -2.22 17.39
C ALA A 178 -5.16 -1.61 16.47
N VAL A 179 -5.18 -0.28 16.33
CA VAL A 179 -4.10 0.49 15.67
C VAL A 179 -2.78 0.24 16.41
N PRO A 180 -1.66 -0.11 15.74
CA PRO A 180 -1.39 -0.05 14.31
C PRO A 180 -1.41 -1.44 13.60
N ALA A 181 -2.29 -2.35 13.96
CA ALA A 181 -2.28 -3.72 13.43
C ALA A 181 -2.63 -3.80 11.92
N GLY A 182 -3.47 -2.90 11.41
CA GLY A 182 -3.80 -2.81 9.99
C GLY A 182 -2.58 -2.47 9.13
N THR A 183 -1.85 -1.42 9.51
CA THR A 183 -0.59 -1.02 8.88
C THR A 183 0.48 -2.10 9.03
N GLY A 184 0.62 -2.71 10.22
CA GLY A 184 1.56 -3.81 10.45
C GLY A 184 1.30 -5.00 9.52
N THR A 185 0.03 -5.43 9.42
CA THR A 185 -0.39 -6.50 8.50
C THR A 185 -0.10 -6.13 7.05
N LYS A 186 -0.38 -4.88 6.64
CA LYS A 186 -0.08 -4.39 5.29
C LYS A 186 1.41 -4.45 4.97
N LEU A 187 2.28 -4.06 5.89
CA LEU A 187 3.73 -4.14 5.69
C LEU A 187 4.22 -5.59 5.54
N ALA A 188 3.69 -6.53 6.33
CA ALA A 188 4.03 -7.95 6.21
C ALA A 188 3.58 -8.53 4.84
N VAL A 189 2.37 -8.20 4.38
CA VAL A 189 1.87 -8.57 3.05
C VAL A 189 2.73 -7.95 1.94
N ASN A 190 3.11 -6.68 2.08
CA ASN A 190 3.95 -6.01 1.09
C ASN A 190 5.39 -6.53 1.08
N LEU A 191 5.93 -7.00 2.20
CA LEU A 191 7.22 -7.70 2.22
C LEU A 191 7.18 -8.89 1.26
N TYR A 192 6.16 -9.75 1.38
CA TYR A 192 5.99 -10.89 0.48
C TYR A 192 5.80 -10.44 -0.98
N LEU A 193 4.96 -9.43 -1.24
CA LEU A 193 4.75 -8.90 -2.58
C LEU A 193 6.05 -8.41 -3.23
N CYS A 194 6.82 -7.59 -2.54
CA CYS A 194 8.03 -6.98 -3.10
C CYS A 194 9.11 -8.03 -3.37
N THR A 195 9.34 -8.97 -2.44
CA THR A 195 10.31 -10.04 -2.60
C THR A 195 9.90 -11.04 -3.69
N MET A 196 8.59 -11.36 -3.79
CA MET A 196 8.06 -12.21 -4.84
C MET A 196 8.28 -11.61 -6.23
N VAL A 197 8.03 -10.32 -6.42
CA VAL A 197 8.23 -9.67 -7.74
C VAL A 197 9.71 -9.53 -8.06
N ALA A 198 10.58 -9.25 -7.10
CA ALA A 198 12.01 -9.27 -7.32
C ALA A 198 12.51 -10.66 -7.73
N GLY A 199 12.08 -11.72 -7.05
CA GLY A 199 12.41 -13.10 -7.40
C GLY A 199 11.83 -13.53 -8.77
N LEU A 200 10.63 -13.05 -9.13
CA LEU A 200 10.03 -13.28 -10.44
C LEU A 200 10.86 -12.61 -11.56
N ALA A 201 11.31 -11.37 -11.34
CA ALA A 201 12.16 -10.66 -12.27
C ALA A 201 13.51 -11.35 -12.44
N GLU A 202 14.09 -11.87 -11.37
CA GLU A 202 15.34 -12.63 -11.41
C GLU A 202 15.19 -13.95 -12.15
N ALA A 203 14.09 -14.68 -11.94
CA ALA A 203 13.77 -15.91 -12.68
C ALA A 203 13.53 -15.65 -14.17
N TYR A 204 12.84 -14.57 -14.53
CA TYR A 204 12.66 -14.12 -15.89
C TYR A 204 14.01 -13.77 -16.54
N HIS A 205 14.83 -12.99 -15.85
CA HIS A 205 16.18 -12.62 -16.32
C HIS A 205 17.07 -13.85 -16.56
N LEU A 206 17.04 -14.84 -15.67
CA LEU A 206 17.74 -16.10 -15.86
C LEU A 206 17.24 -16.85 -17.10
N ALA A 207 15.92 -16.93 -17.29
CA ALA A 207 15.33 -17.59 -18.46
C ALA A 207 15.78 -16.92 -19.77
N ASP A 208 15.78 -15.59 -19.80
CA ASP A 208 16.27 -14.79 -20.95
C ASP A 208 17.76 -15.04 -21.22
N ARG A 209 18.61 -14.99 -20.20
CA ARG A 209 20.06 -15.24 -20.31
C ARG A 209 20.40 -16.67 -20.76
N LEU A 210 19.55 -17.63 -20.44
CA LEU A 210 19.65 -19.03 -20.95
C LEU A 210 19.15 -19.17 -22.39
N GLY A 211 18.58 -18.13 -23.01
CA GLY A 211 18.01 -18.17 -24.36
C GLY A 211 16.75 -19.01 -24.45
N LEU A 212 15.98 -19.12 -23.37
CA LEU A 212 14.73 -19.89 -23.35
C LEU A 212 13.60 -19.14 -24.06
N ASP A 213 12.60 -19.87 -24.54
CA ASP A 213 11.34 -19.29 -24.99
C ASP A 213 10.60 -18.70 -23.79
N LEU A 214 10.57 -17.36 -23.70
CA LEU A 214 10.01 -16.62 -22.57
C LEU A 214 8.48 -16.78 -22.47
N GLU A 215 7.80 -17.01 -23.59
CA GLU A 215 6.37 -17.30 -23.56
C GLU A 215 6.10 -18.71 -23.02
N LEU A 216 6.94 -19.69 -23.38
CA LEU A 216 6.87 -21.03 -22.78
C LEU A 216 7.19 -20.99 -21.28
N PHE A 217 8.21 -20.22 -20.87
CA PHE A 217 8.53 -19.99 -19.46
C PHE A 217 7.32 -19.41 -18.70
N ARG A 218 6.69 -18.36 -19.27
CA ARG A 218 5.48 -17.75 -18.70
C ARG A 218 4.37 -18.80 -18.53
N ARG A 219 4.07 -19.57 -19.57
CA ARG A 219 3.03 -20.59 -19.51
C ARG A 219 3.33 -21.68 -18.49
N ALA A 220 4.58 -22.09 -18.35
CA ALA A 220 5.00 -23.07 -17.37
C ALA A 220 4.79 -22.60 -15.95
N LEU A 221 5.14 -21.32 -15.66
CA LEU A 221 4.93 -20.72 -14.33
C LEU A 221 3.43 -20.51 -14.05
N ASP A 222 2.68 -19.96 -15.00
CA ASP A 222 1.24 -19.65 -14.86
C ASP A 222 0.39 -20.91 -14.69
N SER A 223 0.82 -22.06 -15.26
CA SER A 223 0.13 -23.34 -15.12
C SER A 223 0.55 -24.12 -13.88
N GLY A 224 1.61 -23.70 -13.20
CA GLY A 224 2.17 -24.38 -12.06
C GLY A 224 1.64 -23.88 -10.69
N PRO A 225 1.98 -24.56 -9.59
CA PRO A 225 1.53 -24.18 -8.26
C PRO A 225 2.14 -22.86 -7.73
N MET A 226 3.13 -22.30 -8.44
CA MET A 226 3.76 -21.01 -8.10
C MET A 226 2.98 -19.81 -8.65
N ALA A 227 1.93 -20.04 -9.46
CA ALA A 227 1.10 -18.98 -10.02
C ALA A 227 0.35 -18.23 -8.93
N SER A 228 0.30 -16.91 -9.08
CA SER A 228 -0.52 -16.00 -8.30
C SER A 228 -1.10 -14.93 -9.23
N ALA A 229 -2.16 -14.24 -8.79
CA ALA A 229 -2.72 -13.13 -9.57
C ALA A 229 -1.66 -12.06 -9.89
N VAL A 230 -0.71 -11.83 -8.99
CA VAL A 230 0.38 -10.87 -9.19
C VAL A 230 1.43 -11.42 -10.14
N SER A 231 1.90 -12.66 -9.95
CA SER A 231 2.94 -13.25 -10.81
C SER A 231 2.47 -13.35 -12.26
N CYS A 232 1.24 -13.77 -12.52
CA CYS A 232 0.67 -13.83 -13.87
C CYS A 232 0.67 -12.46 -14.57
N VAL A 233 0.23 -11.39 -13.86
CA VAL A 233 0.22 -10.03 -14.42
C VAL A 233 1.63 -9.51 -14.64
N LYS A 234 2.54 -9.68 -13.68
CA LYS A 234 3.90 -9.11 -13.76
C LYS A 234 4.76 -9.86 -14.78
N LEU A 235 4.63 -11.18 -14.87
CA LEU A 235 5.34 -11.95 -15.87
C LEU A 235 4.84 -11.65 -17.30
N ALA A 236 3.52 -11.48 -17.49
CA ALA A 236 2.99 -11.05 -18.78
C ALA A 236 3.55 -9.67 -19.19
N LYS A 237 3.70 -8.74 -18.25
CA LYS A 237 4.32 -7.42 -18.51
C LYS A 237 5.80 -7.54 -18.88
N LEU A 238 6.56 -8.37 -18.19
CA LEU A 238 7.96 -8.65 -18.50
C LEU A 238 8.12 -9.21 -19.91
N VAL A 239 7.35 -10.23 -20.27
CA VAL A 239 7.41 -10.85 -21.60
C VAL A 239 7.00 -9.89 -22.72
N ALA A 240 6.01 -9.02 -22.46
CA ALA A 240 5.55 -8.02 -23.41
C ALA A 240 6.42 -6.75 -23.47
N GLY A 241 7.35 -6.55 -22.53
CA GLY A 241 8.07 -5.29 -22.39
C GLY A 241 7.15 -4.12 -21.99
N ASP A 242 6.00 -4.39 -21.37
CA ASP A 242 5.03 -3.38 -20.94
C ASP A 242 5.30 -2.93 -19.50
N PHE A 243 5.82 -1.73 -19.34
CA PHE A 243 6.10 -1.14 -18.04
C PHE A 243 5.14 0.02 -17.67
N GLU A 244 3.96 0.08 -18.28
CA GLU A 244 2.89 1.01 -17.87
C GLU A 244 2.52 0.76 -16.39
N PRO A 245 2.54 1.77 -15.50
CA PRO A 245 2.48 1.56 -14.07
C PRO A 245 1.09 1.13 -13.57
N GLN A 246 1.06 0.02 -12.86
CA GLN A 246 -0.02 -0.39 -11.97
C GLN A 246 0.39 -0.21 -10.49
N ALA A 247 1.69 -0.38 -10.21
CA ALA A 247 2.38 -0.03 -8.98
C ALA A 247 3.77 0.47 -9.37
N ALA A 248 4.08 1.74 -9.10
CA ALA A 248 5.31 2.35 -9.58
C ALA A 248 6.53 1.90 -8.75
N VAL A 249 7.70 1.76 -9.39
CA VAL A 249 8.98 1.42 -8.75
C VAL A 249 9.25 2.29 -7.52
N LYS A 250 9.08 3.63 -7.63
CA LYS A 250 9.30 4.57 -6.51
C LYS A 250 8.41 4.28 -5.29
N ASP A 251 7.16 3.87 -5.53
CA ASP A 251 6.21 3.56 -4.46
C ASP A 251 6.60 2.24 -3.77
N VAL A 252 7.06 1.25 -4.57
CA VAL A 252 7.58 -0.01 -4.04
C VAL A 252 8.87 0.21 -3.26
N HIS A 253 9.80 1.03 -3.75
CA HIS A 253 11.02 1.39 -3.01
C HIS A 253 10.67 2.08 -1.67
N THR A 254 9.72 3.00 -1.66
CA THR A 254 9.20 3.60 -0.41
C THR A 254 8.64 2.54 0.54
N ASN A 255 7.82 1.60 0.03
CA ASN A 255 7.29 0.49 0.84
C ASN A 255 8.41 -0.39 1.40
N THR A 256 9.43 -0.76 0.61
CA THR A 256 10.55 -1.58 1.12
C THR A 256 11.32 -0.87 2.24
N ARG A 257 11.42 0.47 2.22
CA ARG A 257 11.99 1.26 3.33
C ARG A 257 11.13 1.17 4.58
N LEU A 258 9.82 1.41 4.46
CA LEU A 258 8.89 1.31 5.60
C LEU A 258 8.92 -0.08 6.25
N ILE A 259 8.98 -1.14 5.43
CA ILE A 259 9.06 -2.52 5.91
C ILE A 259 10.39 -2.76 6.65
N ALA A 260 11.51 -2.29 6.07
CA ALA A 260 12.83 -2.45 6.69
C ALA A 260 12.93 -1.69 8.02
N ASP A 261 12.32 -0.50 8.11
CA ASP A 261 12.27 0.27 9.36
C ASP A 261 11.42 -0.44 10.41
N ALA A 262 10.26 -0.98 10.01
CA ALA A 262 9.40 -1.75 10.91
C ALA A 262 10.10 -3.04 11.39
N ALA A 263 10.75 -3.80 10.51
CA ALA A 263 11.48 -5.02 10.86
C ALA A 263 12.61 -4.71 11.85
N ARG A 264 13.39 -3.65 11.61
CA ARG A 264 14.45 -3.21 12.56
C ARG A 264 13.87 -2.82 13.91
N GLY A 265 12.73 -2.12 13.93
CA GLY A 265 12.07 -1.69 15.16
C GLY A 265 11.66 -2.83 16.09
N VAL A 266 11.45 -4.04 15.54
CA VAL A 266 11.09 -5.25 16.30
C VAL A 266 12.21 -6.31 16.33
N GLY A 267 13.40 -6.00 15.80
CA GLY A 267 14.53 -6.93 15.77
C GLY A 267 14.35 -8.13 14.82
N ALA A 268 13.47 -8.02 13.81
CA ALA A 268 13.25 -9.09 12.85
C ALA A 268 14.29 -9.06 11.72
N ALA A 269 14.96 -10.17 11.47
CA ALA A 269 15.87 -10.32 10.34
C ALA A 269 15.09 -10.39 9.01
N SER A 270 15.54 -9.63 8.00
CA SER A 270 14.86 -9.56 6.69
C SER A 270 15.84 -9.53 5.50
N PRO A 271 16.73 -10.53 5.35
CA PRO A 271 17.79 -10.51 4.33
C PRO A 271 17.28 -10.46 2.89
N LEU A 272 16.15 -11.13 2.58
CA LEU A 272 15.53 -11.06 1.26
C LEU A 272 15.00 -9.66 0.95
N LEU A 273 14.45 -8.97 1.96
CA LEU A 273 14.00 -7.60 1.82
C LEU A 273 15.16 -6.66 1.52
N ASP A 274 16.31 -6.84 2.18
CA ASP A 274 17.50 -6.01 1.96
C ASP A 274 17.99 -6.10 0.52
N ALA A 275 18.07 -7.33 -0.05
CA ALA A 275 18.39 -7.54 -1.45
C ALA A 275 17.34 -6.92 -2.39
N THR A 276 16.07 -7.13 -2.11
CA THR A 276 14.95 -6.58 -2.87
C THR A 276 14.98 -5.05 -2.87
N ARG A 277 15.18 -4.43 -1.72
CA ARG A 277 15.26 -2.97 -1.57
C ARG A 277 16.38 -2.39 -2.41
N GLU A 278 17.54 -3.04 -2.44
CA GLU A 278 18.67 -2.59 -3.25
C GLU A 278 18.35 -2.64 -4.76
N LEU A 279 17.64 -3.68 -5.23
CA LEU A 279 17.22 -3.75 -6.63
C LEU A 279 16.23 -2.61 -6.98
N PHE A 280 15.22 -2.35 -6.15
CA PHE A 280 14.29 -1.24 -6.40
C PHE A 280 14.96 0.13 -6.29
N ARG A 281 15.91 0.30 -5.36
CA ARG A 281 16.72 1.52 -5.25
C ARG A 281 17.54 1.78 -6.52
N ALA A 282 18.22 0.75 -7.02
CA ALA A 282 19.02 0.83 -8.24
C ALA A 282 18.14 1.18 -9.46
N THR A 283 16.98 0.53 -9.59
CA THR A 283 16.02 0.81 -10.66
C THR A 283 15.50 2.26 -10.61
N GLU A 284 15.17 2.77 -9.42
CA GLU A 284 14.76 4.18 -9.26
C GLU A 284 15.90 5.15 -9.58
N ALA A 285 17.12 4.88 -9.12
CA ALA A 285 18.31 5.68 -9.41
C ALA A 285 18.66 5.73 -10.91
N ALA A 286 18.29 4.70 -11.67
CA ALA A 286 18.40 4.68 -13.13
C ALA A 286 17.32 5.53 -13.85
N GLY A 287 16.48 6.27 -13.10
CA GLY A 287 15.42 7.12 -13.67
C GLY A 287 14.12 6.39 -14.00
N LEU A 288 13.99 5.11 -13.62
CA LEU A 288 12.84 4.25 -13.95
C LEU A 288 11.77 4.25 -12.85
N GLY A 289 11.86 5.18 -11.90
CA GLY A 289 10.96 5.26 -10.74
C GLY A 289 9.47 5.41 -11.07
N GLY A 290 9.14 5.96 -12.24
CA GLY A 290 7.76 6.11 -12.72
C GLY A 290 7.18 4.87 -13.41
N LEU A 291 7.98 3.87 -13.74
CA LEU A 291 7.57 2.64 -14.41
C LEU A 291 6.95 1.64 -13.43
N ASP A 292 6.27 0.63 -13.98
CA ASP A 292 5.73 -0.49 -13.20
C ASP A 292 6.84 -1.23 -12.44
N MET A 293 6.51 -1.78 -11.28
CA MET A 293 7.45 -2.51 -10.42
C MET A 293 8.14 -3.69 -11.14
N ALA A 294 7.58 -4.22 -12.22
CA ALA A 294 8.21 -5.23 -13.07
C ALA A 294 9.52 -4.71 -13.71
N ALA A 295 9.68 -3.39 -13.88
CA ALA A 295 10.91 -2.78 -14.38
C ALA A 295 12.13 -2.99 -13.46
N VAL A 296 11.96 -3.59 -12.27
CA VAL A 296 13.06 -4.00 -11.41
C VAL A 296 14.04 -4.96 -12.09
N VAL A 297 13.61 -5.64 -13.16
CA VAL A 297 14.48 -6.48 -14.01
C VAL A 297 15.67 -5.71 -14.56
N SER A 298 15.51 -4.41 -14.87
CA SER A 298 16.60 -3.56 -15.39
C SER A 298 17.78 -3.43 -14.44
N ALA A 299 17.56 -3.54 -13.13
CA ALA A 299 18.67 -3.54 -12.17
C ALA A 299 19.50 -4.83 -12.22
N LEU A 300 18.91 -5.94 -12.66
CA LEU A 300 19.63 -7.21 -12.90
C LEU A 300 20.41 -7.15 -14.21
N GLU A 301 19.80 -6.64 -15.28
CA GLU A 301 20.45 -6.46 -16.58
C GLU A 301 21.66 -5.52 -16.48
N GLN A 302 21.56 -4.45 -15.68
CA GLN A 302 22.70 -3.55 -15.43
C GLN A 302 23.86 -4.23 -14.70
N ARG A 303 23.56 -5.14 -13.75
CA ARG A 303 24.60 -5.89 -13.02
C ARG A 303 25.39 -6.84 -13.91
N ASP A 304 24.79 -7.39 -14.95
CA ASP A 304 25.50 -8.24 -15.94
C ASP A 304 26.55 -7.44 -16.74
N THR A 305 26.33 -6.15 -16.91
CA THR A 305 27.22 -5.27 -17.66
C THR A 305 28.30 -4.60 -16.80
N ASP A 306 28.17 -4.65 -15.47
CA ASP A 306 29.13 -4.10 -14.52
C ASP A 306 29.91 -5.23 -13.79
N PRO A 307 31.16 -5.55 -14.25
CA PRO A 307 31.98 -6.61 -13.62
C PRO A 307 32.31 -6.34 -12.15
N SER A 308 32.17 -5.10 -11.67
CA SER A 308 32.48 -4.74 -10.29
C SER A 308 31.33 -5.06 -9.33
N ALA A 309 30.13 -5.33 -9.86
CA ALA A 309 28.93 -5.69 -9.09
C ALA A 309 28.82 -7.19 -8.75
N THR A 310 29.70 -8.04 -9.28
CA THR A 310 29.71 -9.49 -9.07
C THR A 310 30.54 -9.88 -7.86
N ALA A 311 29.87 -10.32 -6.85
CA ALA A 311 30.13 -11.15 -5.69
C ALA A 311 30.12 -10.41 -4.34
N PRO A 312 29.21 -10.78 -3.42
CA PRO A 312 29.51 -10.60 -2.01
C PRO A 312 30.74 -11.49 -1.70
N ALA A 313 31.76 -10.90 -1.07
CA ALA A 313 32.90 -11.66 -0.58
C ALA A 313 32.38 -12.81 0.29
N VAL A 314 32.55 -14.05 -0.18
CA VAL A 314 32.32 -15.23 0.64
C VAL A 314 33.33 -15.15 1.79
N PRO A 315 32.92 -15.00 3.05
CA PRO A 315 33.87 -14.99 4.15
C PRO A 315 34.62 -16.33 4.12
N SER A 316 35.94 -16.26 4.06
CA SER A 316 36.81 -17.44 4.13
C SER A 316 36.42 -18.28 5.34
N PRO A 317 36.32 -19.61 5.23
CA PRO A 317 35.99 -20.44 6.35
C PRO A 317 37.02 -20.24 7.45
N THR A 318 36.59 -19.66 8.57
CA THR A 318 37.41 -19.58 9.78
C THR A 318 37.78 -21.01 10.15
N THR A 319 39.07 -21.29 10.08
CA THR A 319 39.70 -22.54 10.58
C THR A 319 39.21 -22.76 12.01
N ARG A 320 38.36 -23.73 12.21
CA ARG A 320 38.02 -24.19 13.56
C ARG A 320 39.26 -24.69 14.21
N HIS A 321 39.73 -24.03 15.25
CA HIS A 321 40.75 -24.53 16.15
C HIS A 321 40.20 -25.81 16.81
N THR A 322 40.71 -26.95 16.45
CA THR A 322 40.52 -28.22 17.19
C THR A 322 41.31 -28.11 18.50
N PRO A 323 40.65 -28.23 19.67
CA PRO A 323 41.43 -28.39 20.91
C PRO A 323 42.17 -29.69 20.89
N SER A 324 43.50 -29.62 21.09
CA SER A 324 44.36 -30.78 21.29
C SER A 324 43.93 -31.46 22.59
N VAL A 325 43.48 -32.74 22.47
CA VAL A 325 43.31 -33.63 23.62
C VAL A 325 44.74 -34.00 24.09
N GLY A 326 45.14 -33.44 25.23
CA GLY A 326 46.34 -33.87 25.94
C GLY A 326 46.13 -35.30 26.46
N ALA A 327 47.02 -36.17 26.03
CA ALA A 327 47.22 -37.49 26.61
C ALA A 327 48.04 -37.28 27.92
N GLU A 328 47.42 -37.54 29.06
CA GLU A 328 48.15 -37.83 30.29
C GLU A 328 48.13 -39.34 30.55
N ALA A 329 49.34 -39.83 30.82
CA ALA A 329 49.68 -41.23 31.16
C ALA A 329 49.30 -41.55 32.63
#